data_f5510817d220f0db0611b327f91fa6a1
#
_entry.id   f5510817d220f0db0611b327f91fa6a1
#
_cell.length_a   1.000
_cell.length_b   1.000
_cell.length_c   1.000
_cell.angle_alpha   90.00
_cell.angle_beta   90.00
_cell.angle_gamma   90.00
#
_symmetry.space_group_name_H-M   'P 1'
#
loop_
_entity.id
_entity.type
_entity.pdbx_description
1 polymer ?
#
loop_
_entity_poly.entity_id
_entity_poly.type
_entity_poly.pdbx_seq_one_letter_code
_entity_poly.pdbx_strand_id
1 'polypeptide(L)'
;MKKLPLLLLFCAALGASAISAHAEGAKKHVLMIAGRPSHGPGEHEHNAGVQLLAKCLAQGAADRVEVRIHLNGNWPAADELATADTVVIYSDGGGGHPALKDDNLAQLGKEMKRGCGFVCLHYAVEVPVTPGGPEFREWLGGYFEPNWSVNPHWDADFKSLPKHPITSGVQPFGTNDEWYFHMRFAEGMKGVTPILTAIAPDSTMSRKDGAHEGNPAVREDVKNKVPQHTAWAVERADGGRGFGFTGGHFHKGWGNENQRKLVLNAIVWSAKAEVPAGGVESKLTDEELAANLDPKQPKKPAPAPQPAAAK
;
A
#
# COMPACT_ATOMS: atom_id res chain seq x y z
N MET A 1 69.66 26.50 -44.85
CA MET A 1 68.94 25.61 -43.91
C MET A 1 67.98 26.49 -43.11
N LYS A 2 66.68 26.51 -43.52
CA LYS A 2 65.65 27.36 -42.89
C LYS A 2 64.87 26.47 -41.91
N LYS A 3 64.82 26.83 -40.62
CA LYS A 3 64.06 26.16 -39.59
C LYS A 3 62.61 26.67 -39.64
N LEU A 4 61.67 25.74 -39.75
CA LEU A 4 60.23 25.99 -39.73
C LEU A 4 59.72 25.85 -38.28
N PRO A 5 58.92 26.77 -37.69
CA PRO A 5 58.38 26.59 -36.38
C PRO A 5 57.12 25.71 -36.40
N LEU A 6 57.05 24.77 -35.48
CA LEU A 6 55.94 23.88 -35.24
C LEU A 6 54.87 24.62 -34.45
N LEU A 7 53.68 24.81 -35.08
CA LEU A 7 52.51 25.46 -34.46
C LEU A 7 51.71 24.40 -33.74
N LEU A 8 51.68 24.37 -32.39
CA LEU A 8 50.83 23.53 -31.59
C LEU A 8 49.41 24.12 -31.58
N LEU A 9 48.49 23.40 -32.22
CA LEU A 9 47.04 23.68 -32.11
C LEU A 9 46.51 23.08 -30.83
N PHE A 10 46.09 23.89 -29.87
CA PHE A 10 45.38 23.50 -28.66
C PHE A 10 43.89 23.41 -29.00
N CYS A 11 43.36 22.20 -29.19
CA CYS A 11 41.92 21.96 -29.28
C CYS A 11 41.32 21.94 -27.87
N ALA A 12 40.69 23.02 -27.46
CA ALA A 12 39.86 23.08 -26.28
C ALA A 12 38.53 22.32 -26.57
N ALA A 13 38.40 21.11 -26.04
CA ALA A 13 37.14 20.41 -26.05
C ALA A 13 36.19 21.03 -25.02
N LEU A 14 35.25 21.85 -25.48
CA LEU A 14 34.09 22.26 -24.69
C LEU A 14 33.19 21.05 -24.47
N GLY A 15 33.23 20.46 -23.29
CA GLY A 15 32.28 19.47 -22.84
C GLY A 15 30.90 20.10 -22.65
N ALA A 16 30.03 19.99 -23.63
CA ALA A 16 28.61 20.35 -23.47
C ALA A 16 27.97 19.27 -22.56
N SER A 17 27.78 19.60 -21.29
CA SER A 17 26.89 18.84 -20.40
C SER A 17 25.48 18.96 -20.95
N ALA A 18 25.01 17.95 -21.64
CA ALA A 18 23.61 17.84 -22.02
C ALA A 18 22.78 17.71 -20.74
N ILE A 19 22.19 18.80 -20.27
CA ILE A 19 21.10 18.79 -19.31
C ILE A 19 19.94 18.15 -20.08
N SER A 20 19.66 16.86 -19.80
CA SER A 20 18.42 16.22 -20.25
C SER A 20 17.26 16.98 -19.63
N ALA A 21 16.69 17.91 -20.37
CA ALA A 21 15.36 18.43 -20.08
C ALA A 21 14.40 17.23 -20.22
N HIS A 22 13.98 16.65 -19.08
CA HIS A 22 12.85 15.75 -19.08
C HIS A 22 11.68 16.52 -19.66
N ALA A 23 11.15 16.09 -20.77
CA ALA A 23 9.87 16.58 -21.25
C ALA A 23 8.87 16.29 -20.11
N GLU A 24 8.26 17.35 -19.57
CA GLU A 24 7.22 17.24 -18.54
C GLU A 24 6.05 16.45 -19.16
N GLY A 25 6.05 15.14 -18.92
CA GLY A 25 4.92 14.29 -19.28
C GLY A 25 3.69 14.72 -18.47
N ALA A 26 2.49 14.57 -19.02
CA ALA A 26 1.27 14.87 -18.28
C ALA A 26 1.26 14.09 -16.94
N LYS A 27 0.90 14.79 -15.86
CA LYS A 27 0.81 14.18 -14.52
C LYS A 27 -0.17 13.02 -14.53
N LYS A 28 0.13 11.99 -13.72
CA LYS A 28 -0.73 10.83 -13.55
C LYS A 28 -1.81 11.10 -12.52
N HIS A 29 -3.03 10.68 -12.80
CA HIS A 29 -4.17 10.89 -11.91
C HIS A 29 -4.26 9.75 -10.90
N VAL A 30 -4.07 10.08 -9.63
CA VAL A 30 -4.23 9.19 -8.48
C VAL A 30 -5.58 9.47 -7.85
N LEU A 31 -6.45 8.47 -7.79
CA LEU A 31 -7.75 8.56 -7.15
C LEU A 31 -7.72 7.78 -5.84
N MET A 32 -7.89 8.45 -4.71
CA MET A 32 -7.85 7.84 -3.39
C MET A 32 -9.22 7.81 -2.74
N ILE A 33 -9.64 6.63 -2.26
CA ILE A 33 -10.94 6.40 -1.63
C ILE A 33 -10.70 5.97 -0.18
N ALA A 34 -11.18 6.80 0.76
CA ALA A 34 -11.20 6.46 2.18
C ALA A 34 -12.51 5.79 2.54
N GLY A 35 -12.46 4.73 3.36
CA GLY A 35 -13.62 4.13 3.99
C GLY A 35 -14.30 5.06 4.99
N ARG A 36 -15.42 4.59 5.55
CA ARG A 36 -16.09 5.26 6.67
C ARG A 36 -15.26 5.10 7.95
N PRO A 37 -15.40 6.02 8.91
CA PRO A 37 -14.83 5.85 10.24
C PRO A 37 -15.24 4.53 10.88
N SER A 38 -14.28 3.80 11.42
CA SER A 38 -14.49 2.54 12.14
C SER A 38 -13.44 2.38 13.24
N HIS A 39 -13.59 1.35 14.09
CA HIS A 39 -12.67 1.04 15.18
C HIS A 39 -12.51 2.18 16.21
N GLY A 40 -11.50 2.08 17.09
CA GLY A 40 -11.22 3.06 18.12
C GLY A 40 -10.42 4.27 17.63
N PRO A 41 -10.21 5.28 18.51
CA PRO A 41 -9.35 6.40 18.18
C PRO A 41 -7.94 5.96 17.80
N GLY A 42 -7.43 6.49 16.68
CA GLY A 42 -6.11 6.16 16.15
C GLY A 42 -6.02 4.83 15.39
N GLU A 43 -7.11 4.05 15.35
CA GLU A 43 -7.23 2.82 14.56
C GLU A 43 -8.11 3.12 13.32
N HIS A 44 -7.82 2.54 12.14
CA HIS A 44 -8.61 2.71 10.91
C HIS A 44 -8.99 4.17 10.62
N GLU A 45 -8.03 5.07 10.75
CA GLU A 45 -8.21 6.50 10.44
C GLU A 45 -8.13 6.72 8.91
N HIS A 46 -9.09 6.13 8.18
CA HIS A 46 -9.07 6.11 6.72
C HIS A 46 -9.08 7.51 6.11
N ASN A 47 -9.95 8.40 6.62
CA ASN A 47 -10.05 9.78 6.15
C ASN A 47 -8.76 10.56 6.40
N ALA A 48 -8.21 10.47 7.59
CA ALA A 48 -6.94 11.12 7.92
C ALA A 48 -5.79 10.55 7.09
N GLY A 49 -5.75 9.22 6.94
CA GLY A 49 -4.69 8.53 6.20
C GLY A 49 -4.61 8.92 4.73
N VAL A 50 -5.73 8.96 3.99
CA VAL A 50 -5.71 9.37 2.58
C VAL A 50 -5.34 10.84 2.43
N GLN A 51 -5.81 11.73 3.33
CA GLN A 51 -5.44 13.14 3.32
C GLN A 51 -3.95 13.35 3.59
N LEU A 52 -3.38 12.60 4.56
CA LEU A 52 -1.97 12.62 4.88
C LEU A 52 -1.12 12.12 3.71
N LEU A 53 -1.46 10.98 3.11
CA LEU A 53 -0.73 10.43 1.97
C LEU A 53 -0.83 11.34 0.75
N ALA A 54 -1.99 11.95 0.47
CA ALA A 54 -2.16 12.93 -0.60
C ALA A 54 -1.26 14.18 -0.38
N LYS A 55 -1.19 14.69 0.87
CA LYS A 55 -0.28 15.77 1.24
C LYS A 55 1.19 15.39 1.00
N CYS A 56 1.59 14.18 1.40
CA CYS A 56 2.95 13.70 1.20
C CYS A 56 3.29 13.54 -0.30
N LEU A 57 2.35 13.06 -1.13
CA LEU A 57 2.52 13.02 -2.58
C LEU A 57 2.68 14.43 -3.17
N ALA A 58 1.93 15.40 -2.68
CA ALA A 58 2.07 16.79 -3.10
C ALA A 58 3.43 17.43 -2.69
N GLN A 59 4.08 16.91 -1.64
CA GLN A 59 5.42 17.32 -1.25
C GLN A 59 6.51 16.71 -2.15
N GLY A 60 6.45 15.41 -2.41
CA GLY A 60 7.56 14.66 -2.99
C GLY A 60 7.35 14.16 -4.42
N ALA A 61 6.16 14.35 -5.01
CA ALA A 61 5.82 13.84 -6.34
C ALA A 61 4.84 14.75 -7.10
N ALA A 62 4.73 16.03 -6.74
CA ALA A 62 3.80 16.98 -7.35
C ALA A 62 4.02 17.21 -8.85
N ASP A 63 5.23 16.97 -9.34
CA ASP A 63 5.58 17.00 -10.76
C ASP A 63 5.14 15.74 -11.53
N ARG A 64 4.79 14.67 -10.84
CA ARG A 64 4.48 13.33 -11.40
C ARG A 64 3.02 12.94 -11.29
N VAL A 65 2.37 13.31 -10.18
CA VAL A 65 0.99 12.89 -9.90
C VAL A 65 0.11 14.06 -9.48
N GLU A 66 -1.16 13.95 -9.81
CA GLU A 66 -2.26 14.77 -9.28
C GLU A 66 -3.20 13.85 -8.50
N VAL A 67 -3.52 14.22 -7.25
CA VAL A 67 -4.31 13.38 -6.34
C VAL A 67 -5.71 13.97 -6.15
N ARG A 68 -6.73 13.12 -6.29
CA ARG A 68 -8.11 13.40 -5.89
C ARG A 68 -8.51 12.44 -4.80
N ILE A 69 -9.29 12.92 -3.82
CA ILE A 69 -9.68 12.12 -2.65
C ILE A 69 -11.20 12.09 -2.48
N HIS A 70 -11.71 10.91 -2.17
CA HIS A 70 -13.09 10.69 -1.75
C HIS A 70 -13.08 10.14 -0.33
N LEU A 71 -13.81 10.81 0.57
CA LEU A 71 -13.85 10.49 1.99
C LEU A 71 -15.14 9.76 2.37
N ASN A 72 -15.17 9.15 3.55
CA ASN A 72 -16.38 8.56 4.16
C ASN A 72 -17.04 7.44 3.33
N GLY A 73 -16.29 6.69 2.56
CA GLY A 73 -16.80 5.62 1.71
C GLY A 73 -17.56 6.12 0.48
N ASN A 74 -17.43 7.40 0.13
CA ASN A 74 -18.01 7.94 -1.09
C ASN A 74 -17.24 7.38 -2.31
N TRP A 75 -18.00 6.84 -3.26
CA TRP A 75 -17.45 6.32 -4.51
C TRP A 75 -17.40 7.46 -5.55
N PRO A 76 -16.33 7.52 -6.36
CA PRO A 76 -16.21 8.53 -7.42
C PRO A 76 -17.24 8.32 -8.50
N ALA A 77 -17.56 9.40 -9.25
CA ALA A 77 -18.36 9.29 -10.44
C ALA A 77 -17.64 8.45 -11.52
N ALA A 78 -18.39 7.80 -12.40
CA ALA A 78 -17.83 6.87 -13.38
C ALA A 78 -16.88 7.55 -14.38
N ASP A 79 -17.14 8.80 -14.74
CA ASP A 79 -16.28 9.61 -15.62
C ASP A 79 -14.98 10.02 -14.92
N GLU A 80 -15.02 10.32 -13.62
CA GLU A 80 -13.83 10.57 -12.82
C GLU A 80 -13.00 9.30 -12.67
N LEU A 81 -13.63 8.16 -12.35
CA LEU A 81 -12.96 6.86 -12.25
C LEU A 81 -12.26 6.50 -13.57
N ALA A 82 -12.89 6.79 -14.72
CA ALA A 82 -12.34 6.53 -16.05
C ALA A 82 -11.07 7.36 -16.37
N THR A 83 -10.81 8.45 -15.66
CA THR A 83 -9.59 9.25 -15.82
C THR A 83 -8.43 8.81 -14.93
N ALA A 84 -8.66 7.94 -13.94
CA ALA A 84 -7.64 7.53 -12.99
C ALA A 84 -6.55 6.66 -13.65
N ASP A 85 -5.29 6.98 -13.43
CA ASP A 85 -4.15 6.11 -13.75
C ASP A 85 -3.95 5.04 -12.67
N THR A 86 -4.34 5.33 -11.42
CA THR A 86 -4.39 4.36 -10.32
C THR A 86 -5.50 4.69 -9.34
N VAL A 87 -6.12 3.66 -8.78
CA VAL A 87 -7.10 3.76 -7.69
C VAL A 87 -6.48 3.20 -6.42
N VAL A 88 -6.53 3.98 -5.35
CA VAL A 88 -6.04 3.62 -4.01
C VAL A 88 -7.23 3.52 -3.07
N ILE A 89 -7.40 2.39 -2.40
CA ILE A 89 -8.47 2.21 -1.40
C ILE A 89 -7.83 1.98 -0.03
N TYR A 90 -8.21 2.81 0.93
CA TYR A 90 -7.89 2.65 2.34
C TYR A 90 -9.20 2.65 3.13
N SER A 91 -9.70 1.48 3.47
CA SER A 91 -11.04 1.29 4.03
C SER A 91 -11.11 0.00 4.85
N ASP A 92 -12.22 -0.19 5.55
CA ASP A 92 -12.59 -1.53 5.99
C ASP A 92 -12.82 -2.46 4.78
N GLY A 93 -12.58 -3.74 5.02
CA GLY A 93 -12.70 -4.81 4.06
C GLY A 93 -13.93 -5.69 4.26
N GLY A 94 -13.79 -6.96 3.87
CA GLY A 94 -14.86 -7.95 3.92
C GLY A 94 -16.08 -7.53 3.09
N GLY A 95 -17.26 -7.90 3.53
CA GLY A 95 -18.52 -7.53 2.87
C GLY A 95 -18.84 -6.02 2.89
N GLY A 96 -18.15 -5.23 3.72
CA GLY A 96 -18.29 -3.78 3.81
C GLY A 96 -17.35 -2.99 2.88
N HIS A 97 -16.51 -3.68 2.11
CA HIS A 97 -15.54 -3.04 1.22
C HIS A 97 -16.22 -2.14 0.18
N PRO A 98 -15.80 -0.86 0.01
CA PRO A 98 -16.50 0.08 -0.89
C PRO A 98 -16.56 -0.38 -2.34
N ALA A 99 -15.59 -1.15 -2.82
CA ALA A 99 -15.63 -1.72 -4.18
C ALA A 99 -16.69 -2.82 -4.37
N LEU A 100 -17.29 -3.35 -3.29
CA LEU A 100 -18.32 -4.38 -3.38
C LEU A 100 -19.74 -3.82 -3.29
N LYS A 101 -19.85 -2.51 -3.08
CA LYS A 101 -21.15 -1.85 -2.97
C LYS A 101 -21.72 -1.57 -4.36
N ASP A 102 -23.02 -1.82 -4.52
CA ASP A 102 -23.77 -1.55 -5.76
C ASP A 102 -23.05 -2.21 -6.98
N ASP A 103 -22.75 -1.45 -8.03
CA ASP A 103 -22.04 -1.91 -9.23
C ASP A 103 -20.54 -1.51 -9.25
N ASN A 104 -19.99 -1.07 -8.13
CA ASN A 104 -18.63 -0.53 -8.02
C ASN A 104 -17.56 -1.54 -8.48
N LEU A 105 -17.77 -2.83 -8.18
CA LEU A 105 -16.83 -3.88 -8.61
C LEU A 105 -16.77 -3.99 -10.14
N ALA A 106 -17.92 -3.87 -10.80
CA ALA A 106 -17.99 -3.90 -12.26
C ALA A 106 -17.39 -2.63 -12.87
N GLN A 107 -17.62 -1.46 -12.25
CA GLN A 107 -16.98 -0.19 -12.67
C GLN A 107 -15.46 -0.29 -12.54
N LEU A 108 -14.96 -0.72 -11.38
CA LEU A 108 -13.52 -0.91 -11.15
C LEU A 108 -12.92 -1.92 -12.16
N GLY A 109 -13.64 -3.00 -12.45
CA GLY A 109 -13.22 -4.01 -13.43
C GLY A 109 -13.03 -3.46 -14.85
N LYS A 110 -13.80 -2.45 -15.26
CA LYS A 110 -13.58 -1.75 -16.55
C LYS A 110 -12.23 -1.02 -16.54
N GLU A 111 -11.92 -0.35 -15.43
CA GLU A 111 -10.67 0.39 -15.30
C GLU A 111 -9.45 -0.55 -15.20
N MET A 112 -9.59 -1.66 -14.50
CA MET A 112 -8.54 -2.69 -14.46
C MET A 112 -8.21 -3.22 -15.86
N LYS A 113 -9.23 -3.53 -16.67
CA LYS A 113 -9.04 -3.96 -18.07
C LYS A 113 -8.35 -2.90 -18.94
N ARG A 114 -8.49 -1.62 -18.62
CA ARG A 114 -7.79 -0.51 -19.28
C ARG A 114 -6.32 -0.43 -18.85
N GLY A 115 -5.90 -1.22 -17.86
CA GLY A 115 -4.57 -1.20 -17.28
C GLY A 115 -4.38 -0.13 -16.20
N CYS A 116 -5.45 0.37 -15.59
CA CYS A 116 -5.39 1.23 -14.41
C CYS A 116 -4.69 0.51 -13.25
N GLY A 117 -3.89 1.22 -12.46
CA GLY A 117 -3.26 0.71 -11.25
C GLY A 117 -4.28 0.47 -10.14
N PHE A 118 -3.95 -0.43 -9.20
CA PHE A 118 -4.80 -0.71 -8.06
C PHE A 118 -3.98 -0.89 -6.78
N VAL A 119 -4.32 -0.14 -5.73
CA VAL A 119 -3.63 -0.17 -4.44
C VAL A 119 -4.67 -0.36 -3.34
N CYS A 120 -4.46 -1.36 -2.49
CA CYS A 120 -5.25 -1.56 -1.28
C CYS A 120 -4.37 -1.46 -0.04
N LEU A 121 -4.80 -0.65 0.92
CA LEU A 121 -4.10 -0.40 2.17
C LEU A 121 -4.88 -0.99 3.35
N HIS A 122 -4.17 -1.73 4.18
CA HIS A 122 -4.66 -2.37 5.40
C HIS A 122 -5.85 -3.29 5.13
N TYR A 123 -6.95 -3.09 5.82
CA TYR A 123 -8.13 -3.96 5.73
C TYR A 123 -8.79 -3.96 4.34
N ALA A 124 -8.50 -2.94 3.50
CA ALA A 124 -8.95 -2.95 2.11
C ALA A 124 -8.33 -4.08 1.25
N VAL A 125 -7.38 -4.87 1.74
CA VAL A 125 -6.90 -6.08 1.05
C VAL A 125 -7.84 -7.26 1.24
N GLU A 126 -8.85 -7.16 2.12
CA GLU A 126 -9.81 -8.22 2.39
C GLU A 126 -11.11 -8.04 1.62
N VAL A 127 -11.51 -9.09 0.93
CA VAL A 127 -12.84 -9.24 0.33
C VAL A 127 -13.35 -10.66 0.56
N PRO A 128 -14.67 -10.92 0.49
CA PRO A 128 -15.20 -12.27 0.49
C PRO A 128 -14.61 -13.12 -0.63
N VAL A 129 -14.61 -14.44 -0.46
CA VAL A 129 -14.21 -15.38 -1.51
C VAL A 129 -15.01 -15.11 -2.79
N THR A 130 -16.30 -14.78 -2.63
CA THR A 130 -17.20 -14.34 -3.70
C THR A 130 -18.27 -13.42 -3.11
N PRO A 131 -18.51 -12.22 -3.67
CA PRO A 131 -17.76 -11.57 -4.78
C PRO A 131 -16.45 -10.95 -4.29
N GLY A 132 -15.50 -10.73 -5.20
CA GLY A 132 -14.28 -9.94 -5.00
C GLY A 132 -12.99 -10.76 -5.01
N GLY A 133 -12.97 -11.96 -4.43
CA GLY A 133 -11.74 -12.76 -4.32
C GLY A 133 -11.04 -13.03 -5.65
N PRO A 134 -11.72 -13.51 -6.72
CA PRO A 134 -11.12 -13.70 -8.03
C PRO A 134 -10.55 -12.40 -8.60
N GLU A 135 -11.31 -11.30 -8.52
CA GLU A 135 -10.95 -9.99 -9.03
C GLU A 135 -9.73 -9.44 -8.30
N PHE A 136 -9.71 -9.47 -6.97
CA PHE A 136 -8.59 -8.97 -6.18
C PHE A 136 -7.33 -9.80 -6.37
N ARG A 137 -7.46 -11.11 -6.51
CA ARG A 137 -6.34 -11.99 -6.84
C ARG A 137 -5.76 -11.68 -8.22
N GLU A 138 -6.59 -11.32 -9.20
CA GLU A 138 -6.15 -10.89 -10.53
C GLU A 138 -5.54 -9.47 -10.48
N TRP A 139 -6.25 -8.51 -9.87
CA TRP A 139 -5.87 -7.09 -9.94
C TRP A 139 -4.76 -6.71 -8.99
N LEU A 140 -4.74 -7.34 -7.81
CA LEU A 140 -3.81 -7.05 -6.71
C LEU A 140 -2.72 -8.12 -6.57
N GLY A 141 -2.86 -9.28 -7.23
CA GLY A 141 -1.95 -10.42 -7.12
C GLY A 141 -2.19 -11.31 -5.91
N GLY A 142 -3.02 -10.90 -4.98
CA GLY A 142 -3.38 -11.59 -3.76
C GLY A 142 -4.33 -10.77 -2.90
N TYR A 143 -4.99 -11.41 -1.94
CA TYR A 143 -5.95 -10.77 -1.05
C TYR A 143 -6.01 -11.51 0.28
N PHE A 144 -6.58 -10.86 1.30
CA PHE A 144 -6.93 -11.53 2.54
C PHE A 144 -8.20 -12.37 2.31
N GLU A 145 -8.11 -13.67 2.53
CA GLU A 145 -9.23 -14.61 2.43
C GLU A 145 -9.65 -15.06 3.83
N PRO A 146 -10.90 -14.81 4.26
CA PRO A 146 -11.41 -15.30 5.53
C PRO A 146 -11.23 -16.81 5.68
N ASN A 147 -10.91 -17.30 6.87
CA ASN A 147 -10.56 -18.68 7.22
C ASN A 147 -9.24 -19.20 6.60
N TRP A 148 -8.49 -18.35 5.91
CA TRP A 148 -7.16 -18.64 5.38
C TRP A 148 -6.10 -17.68 5.90
N SER A 149 -6.29 -16.39 5.67
CA SER A 149 -5.40 -15.33 6.13
C SER A 149 -5.65 -14.95 7.59
N VAL A 150 -4.71 -14.30 8.25
CA VAL A 150 -4.79 -13.92 9.66
C VAL A 150 -4.36 -12.48 9.90
N ASN A 151 -4.90 -11.86 10.97
CA ASN A 151 -4.73 -10.46 11.32
C ASN A 151 -4.24 -10.23 12.78
N PRO A 152 -3.14 -10.83 13.21
CA PRO A 152 -2.60 -10.55 14.54
C PRO A 152 -1.90 -9.19 14.61
N HIS A 153 -1.87 -8.60 15.82
CA HIS A 153 -0.97 -7.49 16.13
C HIS A 153 0.42 -8.05 16.47
N TRP A 154 1.46 -7.56 15.81
CA TRP A 154 2.83 -8.01 16.08
C TRP A 154 3.89 -7.02 15.59
N ASP A 155 5.10 -7.15 16.14
CA ASP A 155 6.25 -6.38 15.70
C ASP A 155 6.88 -7.10 14.50
N ALA A 156 6.64 -6.57 13.29
CA ALA A 156 7.29 -7.07 12.08
C ALA A 156 8.63 -6.37 11.87
N ASP A 157 9.65 -7.14 11.55
CA ASP A 157 11.02 -6.66 11.30
C ASP A 157 11.41 -6.99 9.85
N PHE A 158 11.41 -5.98 8.99
CA PHE A 158 11.73 -6.06 7.56
C PHE A 158 13.22 -5.82 7.34
N LYS A 159 14.02 -6.87 7.57
CA LYS A 159 15.50 -6.81 7.54
C LYS A 159 16.11 -6.63 6.16
N SER A 160 15.38 -7.00 5.11
CA SER A 160 15.83 -6.89 3.73
C SER A 160 14.68 -6.50 2.82
N LEU A 161 14.98 -5.72 1.81
CA LEU A 161 14.03 -5.25 0.82
C LEU A 161 14.49 -5.70 -0.58
N PRO A 162 13.57 -6.10 -1.48
CA PRO A 162 13.93 -6.45 -2.84
C PRO A 162 14.38 -5.21 -3.61
N LYS A 163 15.14 -5.41 -4.69
CA LYS A 163 15.43 -4.34 -5.65
C LYS A 163 14.18 -4.09 -6.52
N HIS A 164 13.42 -3.08 -6.18
CA HIS A 164 12.17 -2.72 -6.87
C HIS A 164 11.96 -1.19 -6.80
N PRO A 165 11.28 -0.53 -7.77
CA PRO A 165 11.01 0.91 -7.67
C PRO A 165 10.28 1.30 -6.36
N ILE A 166 9.39 0.47 -5.85
CA ILE A 166 8.67 0.69 -4.58
C ILE A 166 9.62 0.82 -3.39
N THR A 167 10.79 0.17 -3.43
CA THR A 167 11.78 0.21 -2.34
C THR A 167 12.87 1.26 -2.54
N SER A 168 12.76 2.13 -3.57
CA SER A 168 13.71 3.22 -3.79
C SER A 168 13.80 4.12 -2.56
N GLY A 169 15.01 4.32 -2.04
CA GLY A 169 15.28 5.15 -0.86
C GLY A 169 14.73 4.64 0.47
N VAL A 170 14.07 3.47 0.49
CA VAL A 170 13.57 2.84 1.71
C VAL A 170 14.67 2.04 2.38
N GLN A 171 14.86 2.22 3.68
CA GLN A 171 15.78 1.44 4.49
C GLN A 171 15.02 0.31 5.22
N PRO A 172 15.71 -0.79 5.59
CA PRO A 172 15.13 -1.79 6.49
C PRO A 172 14.53 -1.13 7.74
N PHE A 173 13.36 -1.60 8.17
CA PHE A 173 12.65 -1.04 9.31
C PHE A 173 11.79 -2.10 10.00
N GLY A 174 11.40 -1.80 11.23
CA GLY A 174 10.42 -2.60 11.97
C GLY A 174 9.35 -1.71 12.56
N THR A 175 8.13 -2.21 12.61
CA THR A 175 7.01 -1.54 13.29
C THR A 175 6.03 -2.53 13.88
N ASN A 176 5.35 -2.09 14.96
CA ASN A 176 4.17 -2.77 15.47
C ASN A 176 2.94 -2.32 14.69
N ASP A 177 2.19 -3.28 14.16
CA ASP A 177 0.90 -3.03 13.49
C ASP A 177 0.05 -4.30 13.54
N GLU A 178 -1.18 -4.23 13.07
CA GLU A 178 -2.00 -5.39 12.75
C GLU A 178 -1.58 -5.92 11.36
N TRP A 179 -0.37 -6.47 11.30
CA TRP A 179 0.19 -6.98 10.06
C TRP A 179 -0.48 -8.28 9.65
N TYR A 180 -1.35 -8.23 8.62
CA TYR A 180 -1.97 -9.42 8.06
C TYR A 180 -0.95 -10.25 7.29
N PHE A 181 -1.12 -11.56 7.35
CA PHE A 181 -0.27 -12.47 6.59
C PHE A 181 -1.01 -13.76 6.18
N HIS A 182 -0.30 -14.69 5.54
CA HIS A 182 -0.84 -15.88 4.92
C HIS A 182 -1.91 -15.53 3.87
N MET A 183 -1.58 -14.56 3.01
CA MET A 183 -2.47 -14.07 1.96
C MET A 183 -2.79 -15.15 0.93
N ARG A 184 -3.96 -15.05 0.31
CA ARG A 184 -4.32 -15.87 -0.84
C ARG A 184 -3.75 -15.25 -2.11
N PHE A 185 -2.52 -15.63 -2.47
CA PHE A 185 -1.88 -15.17 -3.70
C PHE A 185 -2.38 -15.89 -4.96
N ALA A 186 -2.06 -15.35 -6.13
CA ALA A 186 -2.15 -16.05 -7.39
C ALA A 186 -1.33 -17.36 -7.33
N GLU A 187 -1.76 -18.39 -8.06
CA GLU A 187 -1.09 -19.70 -8.07
C GLU A 187 0.39 -19.57 -8.41
N GLY A 188 1.25 -20.16 -7.58
CA GLY A 188 2.69 -20.06 -7.71
C GLY A 188 3.24 -18.63 -7.61
N MET A 189 2.47 -17.70 -7.05
CA MET A 189 2.81 -16.26 -6.98
C MET A 189 3.15 -15.67 -8.35
N LYS A 190 2.52 -16.13 -9.43
CA LYS A 190 2.81 -15.71 -10.79
C LYS A 190 2.63 -14.19 -10.94
N GLY A 191 3.70 -13.49 -11.32
CA GLY A 191 3.73 -12.03 -11.49
C GLY A 191 3.77 -11.25 -10.17
N VAL A 192 3.73 -11.92 -9.01
CA VAL A 192 3.76 -11.28 -7.69
C VAL A 192 5.19 -11.15 -7.19
N THR A 193 5.57 -9.96 -6.79
CA THR A 193 6.84 -9.65 -6.13
C THR A 193 6.59 -9.31 -4.66
N PRO A 194 7.07 -10.11 -3.70
CA PRO A 194 7.06 -9.72 -2.29
C PRO A 194 7.86 -8.44 -2.05
N ILE A 195 7.26 -7.46 -1.38
CA ILE A 195 7.90 -6.16 -1.08
C ILE A 195 8.31 -6.08 0.39
N LEU A 196 7.42 -6.43 1.31
CA LEU A 196 7.74 -6.57 2.73
C LEU A 196 7.54 -8.03 3.14
N THR A 197 8.58 -8.60 3.73
CA THR A 197 8.60 -9.99 4.18
C THR A 197 9.21 -10.07 5.57
N ALA A 198 8.54 -10.77 6.48
CA ALA A 198 9.02 -11.01 7.83
C ALA A 198 8.65 -12.41 8.32
N ILE A 199 9.32 -12.88 9.37
CA ILE A 199 8.98 -14.13 10.07
C ILE A 199 8.02 -13.80 11.20
N ALA A 200 6.80 -14.30 11.10
CA ALA A 200 5.81 -14.13 12.16
C ALA A 200 6.22 -14.95 13.40
N PRO A 201 6.20 -14.34 14.61
CA PRO A 201 6.51 -15.05 15.85
C PRO A 201 5.35 -15.99 16.25
N ASP A 202 5.64 -17.03 17.04
CA ASP A 202 4.67 -18.01 17.49
C ASP A 202 3.49 -17.38 18.28
N SER A 203 3.74 -16.24 18.95
CA SER A 203 2.72 -15.47 19.67
C SER A 203 1.56 -14.99 18.79
N THR A 204 1.76 -14.86 17.48
CA THR A 204 0.70 -14.50 16.51
C THR A 204 -0.39 -15.55 16.41
N MET A 205 -0.11 -16.79 16.84
CA MET A 205 -1.04 -17.92 16.81
C MET A 205 -1.68 -18.21 18.16
N SER A 206 -1.75 -17.25 19.08
CA SER A 206 -2.34 -17.40 20.42
C SER A 206 -3.87 -17.49 20.42
N ARG A 207 -4.55 -16.95 19.40
CA ARG A 207 -6.01 -17.05 19.24
C ARG A 207 -6.41 -18.44 18.73
N LYS A 208 -7.65 -18.86 19.01
CA LYS A 208 -8.23 -20.09 18.45
C LYS A 208 -8.43 -19.94 16.94
N ASP A 209 -8.65 -21.04 16.23
CA ASP A 209 -8.98 -20.98 14.81
C ASP A 209 -10.29 -20.24 14.55
N GLY A 210 -10.34 -19.48 13.47
CA GLY A 210 -11.45 -18.62 13.11
C GLY A 210 -11.20 -17.88 11.80
N ALA A 211 -12.16 -17.04 11.43
CA ALA A 211 -12.15 -16.36 10.14
C ALA A 211 -10.91 -15.49 9.90
N HIS A 212 -10.34 -14.90 10.99
CA HIS A 212 -9.20 -13.99 10.97
C HIS A 212 -8.07 -14.39 11.94
N GLU A 213 -8.26 -15.46 12.72
CA GLU A 213 -7.41 -15.77 13.87
C GLU A 213 -6.40 -16.87 13.61
N GLY A 214 -6.76 -17.86 12.79
CA GLY A 214 -5.89 -19.00 12.52
C GLY A 214 -6.60 -20.15 11.84
N ASN A 215 -5.79 -21.07 11.34
CA ASN A 215 -6.17 -22.37 10.77
C ASN A 215 -4.94 -23.29 10.79
N PRO A 216 -5.12 -24.62 10.54
CA PRO A 216 -3.99 -25.55 10.58
C PRO A 216 -2.83 -25.20 9.64
N ALA A 217 -3.11 -24.64 8.44
CA ALA A 217 -2.08 -24.33 7.45
C ALA A 217 -1.18 -23.17 7.91
N VAL A 218 -1.78 -22.05 8.35
CA VAL A 218 -0.99 -20.90 8.84
C VAL A 218 -0.22 -21.23 10.12
N ARG A 219 -0.76 -22.09 10.99
CA ARG A 219 -0.04 -22.55 12.20
C ARG A 219 1.19 -23.36 11.84
N GLU A 220 1.10 -24.22 10.83
CA GLU A 220 2.24 -25.00 10.34
C GLU A 220 3.30 -24.09 9.71
N ASP A 221 2.87 -23.08 8.92
CA ASP A 221 3.77 -22.08 8.36
C ASP A 221 4.53 -21.30 9.44
N VAL A 222 3.82 -20.81 10.46
CA VAL A 222 4.45 -20.05 11.56
C VAL A 222 5.42 -20.93 12.35
N LYS A 223 5.03 -22.17 12.68
CA LYS A 223 5.88 -23.15 13.34
C LYS A 223 7.16 -23.43 12.56
N ASN A 224 7.07 -23.53 11.24
CA ASN A 224 8.19 -23.79 10.35
C ASN A 224 8.96 -22.51 9.96
N LYS A 225 8.61 -21.35 10.52
CA LYS A 225 9.23 -20.05 10.24
C LYS A 225 9.20 -19.69 8.75
N VAL A 226 8.13 -20.08 8.06
CA VAL A 226 7.92 -19.69 6.66
C VAL A 226 7.79 -18.17 6.58
N PRO A 227 8.59 -17.51 5.72
CA PRO A 227 8.50 -16.06 5.53
C PRO A 227 7.10 -15.64 5.08
N GLN A 228 6.53 -14.63 5.76
CA GLN A 228 5.21 -14.09 5.48
C GLN A 228 5.31 -12.75 4.75
N HIS A 229 4.51 -12.57 3.70
CA HIS A 229 4.51 -11.37 2.87
C HIS A 229 3.38 -10.44 3.30
N THR A 230 3.74 -9.29 3.87
CA THR A 230 2.79 -8.29 4.38
C THR A 230 2.60 -7.10 3.42
N ALA A 231 3.45 -6.99 2.40
CA ALA A 231 3.23 -6.12 1.25
C ALA A 231 3.78 -6.80 -0.01
N TRP A 232 3.08 -6.61 -1.12
CA TRP A 232 3.43 -7.22 -2.40
C TRP A 232 3.02 -6.33 -3.57
N ALA A 233 3.66 -6.54 -4.70
CA ALA A 233 3.36 -5.87 -5.96
C ALA A 233 3.07 -6.90 -7.05
N VAL A 234 2.25 -6.55 -8.02
CA VAL A 234 2.01 -7.35 -9.22
C VAL A 234 2.05 -6.48 -10.47
N GLU A 235 2.69 -6.97 -11.51
CA GLU A 235 2.56 -6.43 -12.87
C GLU A 235 1.63 -7.36 -13.66
N ARG A 236 0.47 -6.83 -14.06
CA ARG A 236 -0.56 -7.60 -14.76
C ARG A 236 -0.27 -7.69 -16.27
N ALA A 237 -0.82 -8.73 -16.91
CA ALA A 237 -0.67 -8.94 -18.35
C ALA A 237 -1.27 -7.80 -19.20
N ASP A 238 -2.28 -7.09 -18.69
CA ASP A 238 -2.87 -5.90 -19.30
C ASP A 238 -1.98 -4.64 -19.16
N GLY A 239 -0.82 -4.77 -18.54
CA GLY A 239 0.10 -3.68 -18.25
C GLY A 239 -0.30 -2.84 -17.05
N GLY A 240 -1.37 -3.18 -16.33
CA GLY A 240 -1.71 -2.57 -15.05
C GLY A 240 -0.78 -3.04 -13.92
N ARG A 241 -0.79 -2.33 -12.81
CA ARG A 241 0.04 -2.61 -11.63
C ARG A 241 -0.81 -2.66 -10.37
N GLY A 242 -0.60 -3.67 -9.53
CA GLY A 242 -1.28 -3.81 -8.25
C GLY A 242 -0.30 -3.74 -7.09
N PHE A 243 -0.76 -3.23 -5.94
CA PHE A 243 0.01 -3.22 -4.70
C PHE A 243 -0.90 -3.43 -3.50
N GLY A 244 -0.63 -4.48 -2.72
CA GLY A 244 -1.27 -4.75 -1.44
C GLY A 244 -0.31 -4.44 -0.30
N PHE A 245 -0.83 -3.80 0.75
CA PHE A 245 -0.08 -3.43 1.95
C PHE A 245 -0.96 -3.63 3.17
N THR A 246 -0.54 -4.48 4.09
CA THR A 246 -1.40 -4.91 5.22
C THR A 246 -1.22 -4.09 6.50
N GLY A 247 -0.19 -3.23 6.60
CA GLY A 247 -0.05 -2.29 7.70
C GLY A 247 -1.00 -1.09 7.58
N GLY A 248 -1.02 -0.24 8.60
CA GLY A 248 -1.86 0.96 8.63
C GLY A 248 -3.12 0.82 9.49
N HIS A 249 -3.22 -0.21 10.33
CA HIS A 249 -4.21 -0.28 11.40
C HIS A 249 -4.08 0.92 12.33
N PHE A 250 -2.87 1.16 12.79
CA PHE A 250 -2.56 2.31 13.62
C PHE A 250 -2.13 3.51 12.77
N HIS A 251 -2.89 4.60 12.84
CA HIS A 251 -2.57 5.83 12.11
C HIS A 251 -1.16 6.37 12.41
N LYS A 252 -0.70 6.23 13.66
CA LYS A 252 0.66 6.60 14.08
C LYS A 252 1.77 5.91 13.25
N GLY A 253 1.47 4.76 12.64
CA GLY A 253 2.39 4.04 11.75
C GLY A 253 2.86 4.88 10.57
N TRP A 254 2.05 5.83 10.11
CA TRP A 254 2.43 6.77 9.05
C TRP A 254 3.54 7.75 9.47
N GLY A 255 3.83 7.87 10.76
CA GLY A 255 5.00 8.58 11.30
C GLY A 255 6.33 7.90 10.94
N ASN A 256 6.34 6.56 10.71
CA ASN A 256 7.55 5.87 10.24
C ASN A 256 7.85 6.28 8.78
N GLU A 257 8.99 6.93 8.59
CA GLU A 257 9.38 7.48 7.27
C GLU A 257 9.51 6.38 6.22
N ASN A 258 10.11 5.23 6.56
CA ASN A 258 10.33 4.14 5.61
C ASN A 258 9.01 3.46 5.20
N GLN A 259 8.10 3.22 6.16
CA GLN A 259 6.76 2.71 5.87
C GLN A 259 5.99 3.67 4.96
N ARG A 260 5.99 4.97 5.28
CA ARG A 260 5.32 6.00 4.51
C ARG A 260 5.92 6.12 3.10
N LYS A 261 7.25 6.22 2.99
CA LYS A 261 7.97 6.31 1.71
C LYS A 261 7.67 5.13 0.80
N LEU A 262 7.65 3.90 1.35
CA LEU A 262 7.32 2.69 0.61
C LEU A 262 5.91 2.76 -0.01
N VAL A 263 4.92 3.20 0.76
CA VAL A 263 3.53 3.31 0.26
C VAL A 263 3.40 4.44 -0.77
N LEU A 264 4.05 5.58 -0.56
CA LEU A 264 4.07 6.69 -1.54
C LEU A 264 4.72 6.26 -2.85
N ASN A 265 5.86 5.55 -2.79
CA ASN A 265 6.51 4.97 -3.96
C ASN A 265 5.57 3.99 -4.70
N ALA A 266 4.85 3.14 -3.97
CA ALA A 266 3.92 2.18 -4.55
C ALA A 266 2.76 2.86 -5.28
N ILE A 267 2.23 3.96 -4.75
CA ILE A 267 1.19 4.75 -5.39
C ILE A 267 1.71 5.37 -6.70
N VAL A 268 2.88 5.99 -6.68
CA VAL A 268 3.51 6.57 -7.88
C VAL A 268 3.80 5.48 -8.92
N TRP A 269 4.37 4.35 -8.49
CA TRP A 269 4.66 3.21 -9.35
C TRP A 269 3.40 2.61 -9.97
N SER A 270 2.33 2.42 -9.19
CA SER A 270 1.08 1.86 -9.69
C SER A 270 0.40 2.76 -10.74
N ALA A 271 0.56 4.08 -10.63
CA ALA A 271 0.14 5.05 -11.63
C ALA A 271 1.02 5.06 -12.90
N LYS A 272 2.06 4.21 -12.97
CA LYS A 272 3.05 4.17 -14.06
C LYS A 272 3.84 5.48 -14.21
N ALA A 273 3.91 6.27 -13.15
CA ALA A 273 4.86 7.37 -13.05
C ALA A 273 6.23 6.85 -12.60
N GLU A 274 7.28 7.61 -12.90
CA GLU A 274 8.63 7.30 -12.46
C GLU A 274 8.75 7.58 -10.96
N VAL A 275 9.18 6.58 -10.18
CA VAL A 275 9.52 6.75 -8.77
C VAL A 275 10.88 7.45 -8.68
N PRO A 276 11.02 8.53 -7.89
CA PRO A 276 12.31 9.18 -7.70
C PRO A 276 13.39 8.18 -7.22
N ALA A 277 14.63 8.36 -7.63
CA ALA A 277 15.73 7.47 -7.27
C ALA A 277 15.92 7.32 -5.75
N GLY A 278 15.68 8.40 -4.98
CA GLY A 278 15.67 8.42 -3.51
C GLY A 278 14.32 8.07 -2.89
N GLY A 279 13.34 7.67 -3.70
CA GLY A 279 11.94 7.52 -3.27
C GLY A 279 11.20 8.85 -3.17
N VAL A 280 9.90 8.79 -2.89
CA VAL A 280 9.06 9.97 -2.65
C VAL A 280 9.36 10.53 -1.26
N GLU A 281 10.03 11.67 -1.22
CA GLU A 281 10.40 12.34 0.02
C GLU A 281 9.19 13.10 0.60
N SER A 282 9.02 12.98 1.92
CA SER A 282 7.99 13.73 2.65
C SER A 282 8.41 13.96 4.08
N LYS A 283 8.03 15.11 4.61
CA LYS A 283 8.24 15.47 6.02
C LYS A 283 6.89 15.63 6.69
N LEU A 284 6.77 15.13 7.91
CA LEU A 284 5.60 15.29 8.75
C LEU A 284 6.01 15.83 10.11
N THR A 285 5.23 16.77 10.65
CA THR A 285 5.25 17.12 12.05
C THR A 285 4.25 16.24 12.83
N ASP A 286 4.34 16.24 14.14
CA ASP A 286 3.38 15.50 15.00
C ASP A 286 1.95 16.09 14.85
N GLU A 287 1.82 17.41 14.64
CA GLU A 287 0.54 18.06 14.40
C GLU A 287 -0.06 17.63 13.05
N GLU A 288 0.76 17.48 12.03
CA GLU A 288 0.32 17.01 10.72
C GLU A 288 -0.09 15.54 10.77
N LEU A 289 0.63 14.72 11.54
CA LEU A 289 0.27 13.33 11.74
C LEU A 289 -1.05 13.19 12.52
N ALA A 290 -1.31 14.08 13.48
CA ALA A 290 -2.55 14.09 14.26
C ALA A 290 -3.71 14.82 13.58
N ALA A 291 -3.51 15.40 12.38
CA ALA A 291 -4.56 16.15 11.69
C ALA A 291 -5.63 15.22 11.09
N ASN A 292 -6.86 15.74 11.01
CA ASN A 292 -8.00 15.08 10.34
C ASN A 292 -8.44 13.74 10.91
N LEU A 293 -8.01 13.39 12.14
CA LEU A 293 -8.50 12.18 12.80
C LEU A 293 -10.02 12.23 12.97
N ASP A 294 -10.66 11.10 12.77
CA ASP A 294 -12.11 10.98 12.92
C ASP A 294 -12.53 11.17 14.40
N PRO A 295 -13.66 11.83 14.67
CA PRO A 295 -14.17 12.01 16.04
C PRO A 295 -14.74 10.70 16.60
N LYS A 296 -13.86 9.78 17.01
CA LYS A 296 -14.23 8.45 17.51
C LYS A 296 -14.31 8.42 19.03
N GLN A 297 -15.25 7.63 19.55
CA GLN A 297 -15.35 7.38 20.99
C GLN A 297 -14.45 6.20 21.39
N PRO A 298 -13.77 6.26 22.55
CA PRO A 298 -13.06 5.11 23.09
C PRO A 298 -13.99 3.89 23.19
N LYS A 299 -13.50 2.69 22.88
CA LYS A 299 -14.25 1.44 23.12
C LYS A 299 -14.66 1.38 24.59
N LYS A 300 -15.97 1.18 24.87
CA LYS A 300 -16.40 0.91 26.24
C LYS A 300 -15.66 -0.32 26.77
N PRO A 301 -15.15 -0.29 28.03
CA PRO A 301 -14.60 -1.50 28.63
C PRO A 301 -15.58 -2.66 28.53
N ALA A 302 -15.09 -3.84 28.20
CA ALA A 302 -15.94 -5.04 28.24
C ALA A 302 -16.58 -5.17 29.63
N PRO A 303 -17.85 -5.57 29.74
CA PRO A 303 -18.49 -5.84 31.03
C PRO A 303 -17.62 -6.82 31.83
N ALA A 304 -17.38 -6.50 33.11
CA ALA A 304 -16.66 -7.42 33.99
C ALA A 304 -17.33 -8.82 33.92
N PRO A 305 -16.57 -9.91 33.94
CA PRO A 305 -17.14 -11.25 33.97
C PRO A 305 -18.11 -11.34 35.14
N GLN A 306 -19.37 -11.71 34.85
CA GLN A 306 -20.33 -11.96 35.92
C GLN A 306 -19.79 -13.11 36.80
N PRO A 307 -19.85 -13.01 38.15
CA PRO A 307 -19.49 -14.12 38.99
C PRO A 307 -20.32 -15.34 38.61
N ALA A 308 -19.65 -16.47 38.42
CA ALA A 308 -20.34 -17.72 38.19
C ALA A 308 -21.38 -17.94 39.29
N ALA A 309 -22.65 -18.13 38.92
CA ALA A 309 -23.70 -18.46 39.89
C ALA A 309 -23.26 -19.73 40.63
N ALA A 310 -23.09 -19.57 41.95
CA ALA A 310 -22.81 -20.71 42.80
C ALA A 310 -23.98 -21.72 42.70
N LYS A 311 -23.65 -22.95 42.33
CA LYS A 311 -24.58 -24.10 42.30
C LYS A 311 -24.69 -24.69 43.72
#